data_567a3e6855f7d375cf6b52caddabedfc
#
_entry.id   567a3e6855f7d375cf6b52caddabedfc
#
_cell.length_a   1.000
_cell.length_b   1.000
_cell.length_c   1.000
_cell.angle_alpha   90.00
_cell.angle_beta   90.00
_cell.angle_gamma   90.00
#
_symmetry.space_group_name_H-M   'P 1'
#
loop_
_entity.id
_entity.type
_entity.pdbx_description
1 polymer ?
#
loop_
_entity_poly.entity_id
_entity_poly.type
_entity_poly.pdbx_seq_one_letter_code
_entity_poly.pdbx_strand_id
1 'polypeptide(L)'
;MKQIFTSAVCLAMLAVPALHAQEAAIFSGNDRVHPVYAENGMVSAQEAVAAQIGLDILKAGGNAVDAGVAVAFALAVTLPRAGNIGGGGFMIVHDAESGETKAIDYREM
;
A
#
# COMPACT_ATOMS: atom_id res chain seq x y z
N MET A 1 50.45 -14.63 36.52
CA MET A 1 50.19 -14.40 35.07
C MET A 1 48.85 -14.95 34.59
N LYS A 2 48.40 -16.13 34.99
CA LYS A 2 47.09 -16.69 34.53
C LYS A 2 45.84 -15.90 34.96
N GLN A 3 45.83 -15.28 36.15
CA GLN A 3 44.67 -14.51 36.63
C GLN A 3 44.45 -13.17 35.93
N ILE A 4 45.53 -12.53 35.46
CA ILE A 4 45.45 -11.25 34.75
C ILE A 4 44.81 -11.44 33.36
N PHE A 5 45.11 -12.56 32.70
CA PHE A 5 44.53 -12.89 31.40
C PHE A 5 43.03 -13.15 31.45
N THR A 6 42.54 -13.81 32.53
CA THR A 6 41.13 -14.12 32.69
C THR A 6 40.30 -12.84 32.95
N SER A 7 40.84 -11.91 33.75
CA SER A 7 40.18 -10.62 34.01
C SER A 7 40.11 -9.71 32.78
N ALA A 8 41.11 -9.73 31.91
CA ALA A 8 41.11 -8.94 30.68
C ALA A 8 40.11 -9.45 29.64
N VAL A 9 39.93 -10.77 29.55
CA VAL A 9 38.93 -11.38 28.64
C VAL A 9 37.49 -11.07 29.11
N CYS A 10 37.23 -11.12 30.40
CA CYS A 10 35.89 -10.75 30.93
C CYS A 10 35.56 -9.26 30.71
N LEU A 11 36.55 -8.36 30.80
CA LEU A 11 36.30 -6.93 30.58
C LEU A 11 36.09 -6.60 29.10
N ALA A 12 36.70 -7.34 28.19
CA ALA A 12 36.51 -7.18 26.74
C ALA A 12 35.09 -7.61 26.27
N MET A 13 34.46 -8.55 26.98
CA MET A 13 33.08 -8.99 26.65
C MET A 13 31.99 -8.01 27.07
N LEU A 14 32.29 -7.04 27.94
CA LEU A 14 31.33 -6.01 28.36
C LEU A 14 31.28 -4.81 27.40
N ALA A 15 32.16 -4.75 26.42
CA ALA A 15 32.23 -3.67 25.43
C ALA A 15 31.52 -4.05 24.11
N VAL A 16 30.50 -4.90 24.13
CA VAL A 16 29.62 -5.09 22.97
C VAL A 16 28.81 -3.81 22.82
N PRO A 17 29.02 -2.98 21.78
CA PRO A 17 28.15 -1.86 21.54
C PRO A 17 26.73 -2.43 21.40
N ALA A 18 25.80 -1.94 22.22
CA ALA A 18 24.39 -2.24 22.04
C ALA A 18 24.06 -1.83 20.59
N LEU A 19 23.86 -2.79 19.70
CA LEU A 19 23.22 -2.54 18.42
C LEU A 19 21.81 -2.06 18.77
N HIS A 20 21.66 -0.75 18.84
CA HIS A 20 20.35 -0.15 18.83
C HIS A 20 19.79 -0.46 17.44
N ALA A 21 18.86 -1.40 17.39
CA ALA A 21 18.00 -1.52 16.23
C ALA A 21 17.29 -0.17 16.10
N GLN A 22 17.77 0.65 15.19
CA GLN A 22 17.13 1.91 14.86
C GLN A 22 15.80 1.49 14.22
N GLU A 23 14.71 1.62 14.97
CA GLU A 23 13.39 1.45 14.40
C GLU A 23 13.31 2.40 13.19
N ALA A 24 13.24 1.83 12.00
CA ALA A 24 13.01 2.61 10.80
C ALA A 24 11.69 3.33 11.00
N ALA A 25 11.72 4.65 11.03
CA ALA A 25 10.50 5.43 11.10
C ALA A 25 9.57 4.97 9.98
N ILE A 26 8.34 4.60 10.33
CA ILE A 26 7.31 4.16 9.37
C ILE A 26 7.06 5.27 8.33
N PHE A 27 7.28 6.52 8.74
CA PHE A 27 7.29 7.68 7.85
C PHE A 27 8.66 8.34 7.94
N SER A 28 9.35 8.49 6.81
CA SER A 28 10.53 9.35 6.77
C SER A 28 10.05 10.80 6.98
N GLY A 29 10.78 11.61 7.75
CA GLY A 29 10.43 13.02 7.96
C GLY A 29 10.43 13.85 6.66
N ASN A 30 10.86 13.25 5.54
CA ASN A 30 10.83 13.82 4.20
C ASN A 30 9.56 13.47 3.41
N ASP A 31 8.77 12.50 3.88
CA ASP A 31 7.50 12.14 3.26
C ASP A 31 6.43 13.14 3.71
N ARG A 32 6.47 14.32 3.11
CA ARG A 32 5.39 15.29 3.24
C ARG A 32 4.20 14.75 2.44
N VAL A 33 3.19 14.26 3.15
CA VAL A 33 1.90 13.93 2.53
C VAL A 33 1.22 15.26 2.19
N HIS A 34 1.31 15.66 0.95
CA HIS A 34 0.53 16.77 0.43
C HIS A 34 -0.80 16.26 -0.13
N PRO A 35 -1.92 16.89 0.18
CA PRO A 35 -3.19 16.58 -0.48
C PRO A 35 -3.03 16.73 -1.99
N VAL A 36 -3.53 15.75 -2.73
CA VAL A 36 -3.62 15.82 -4.19
C VAL A 36 -5.03 16.25 -4.54
N TYR A 37 -5.16 17.31 -5.32
CA TYR A 37 -6.45 17.81 -5.80
C TYR A 37 -6.60 17.45 -7.28
N ALA A 38 -7.80 17.03 -7.66
CA ALA A 38 -8.15 16.73 -9.04
C ALA A 38 -9.51 17.30 -9.38
N GLU A 39 -9.62 18.01 -10.51
CA GLU A 39 -10.87 18.66 -10.94
C GLU A 39 -11.81 17.69 -11.64
N ASN A 40 -11.28 16.75 -12.42
CA ASN A 40 -12.08 15.93 -13.33
C ASN A 40 -12.22 14.47 -12.89
N GLY A 41 -11.42 14.04 -11.93
CA GLY A 41 -11.44 12.67 -11.41
C GLY A 41 -10.12 12.25 -10.82
N MET A 42 -10.17 11.25 -9.97
CA MET A 42 -9.00 10.72 -9.27
C MET A 42 -9.09 9.21 -9.18
N VAL A 43 -7.95 8.56 -9.26
CA VAL A 43 -7.79 7.14 -8.98
C VAL A 43 -6.76 6.98 -7.87
N SER A 44 -7.11 6.27 -6.81
CA SER A 44 -6.19 5.90 -5.73
C SER A 44 -6.15 4.38 -5.61
N ALA A 45 -4.97 3.81 -5.72
CA ALA A 45 -4.74 2.38 -5.55
C ALA A 45 -3.40 2.15 -4.87
N GLN A 46 -3.21 0.96 -4.31
CA GLN A 46 -1.99 0.62 -3.57
C GLN A 46 -0.75 0.57 -4.49
N GLU A 47 -0.94 0.27 -5.77
CA GLU A 47 0.13 0.18 -6.76
C GLU A 47 0.00 1.29 -7.81
N ALA A 48 1.11 2.01 -8.05
CA ALA A 48 1.12 3.16 -8.94
C ALA A 48 0.74 2.79 -10.39
N VAL A 49 1.17 1.62 -10.87
CA VAL A 49 0.82 1.14 -12.22
C VAL A 49 -0.68 0.90 -12.34
N ALA A 50 -1.29 0.26 -11.35
CA ALA A 50 -2.73 0.03 -11.33
C ALA A 50 -3.52 1.35 -11.26
N ALA A 51 -3.08 2.31 -10.43
CA ALA A 51 -3.69 3.63 -10.37
C ALA A 51 -3.60 4.38 -11.71
N GLN A 52 -2.46 4.29 -12.41
CA GLN A 52 -2.28 4.89 -13.72
C GLN A 52 -3.21 4.27 -14.78
N ILE A 53 -3.38 2.95 -14.77
CA ILE A 53 -4.32 2.25 -15.68
C ILE A 53 -5.75 2.77 -15.46
N GLY A 54 -6.19 2.88 -14.21
CA GLY A 54 -7.51 3.44 -13.91
C GLY A 54 -7.66 4.88 -14.37
N LEU A 55 -6.63 5.70 -14.21
CA LEU A 55 -6.61 7.09 -14.69
C LEU A 55 -6.69 7.16 -16.22
N ASP A 56 -6.03 6.26 -16.93
CA ASP A 56 -6.06 6.22 -18.40
C ASP A 56 -7.46 5.83 -18.92
N ILE A 57 -8.17 4.94 -18.21
CA ILE A 57 -9.58 4.63 -18.50
C ILE A 57 -10.46 5.86 -18.34
N LEU A 58 -10.31 6.62 -17.23
CA LEU A 58 -11.07 7.85 -17.04
C LEU A 58 -10.79 8.87 -18.15
N LYS A 59 -9.53 9.05 -18.54
CA LYS A 59 -9.13 9.95 -19.64
C LYS A 59 -9.66 9.51 -21.01
N ALA A 60 -9.86 8.21 -21.20
CA ALA A 60 -10.46 7.66 -22.41
C ALA A 60 -11.99 7.83 -22.46
N GLY A 61 -12.60 8.38 -21.40
CA GLY A 61 -14.04 8.61 -21.32
C GLY A 61 -14.81 7.50 -20.59
N GLY A 62 -14.12 6.55 -19.96
CA GLY A 62 -14.72 5.58 -19.07
C GLY A 62 -15.18 6.22 -17.74
N ASN A 63 -16.12 5.57 -17.08
CA ASN A 63 -16.63 6.01 -15.78
C ASN A 63 -15.83 5.40 -14.61
N ALA A 64 -16.21 5.74 -13.38
CA ALA A 64 -15.54 5.26 -12.18
C ALA A 64 -15.60 3.73 -12.02
N VAL A 65 -16.66 3.07 -12.49
CA VAL A 65 -16.79 1.61 -12.45
C VAL A 65 -15.82 0.97 -13.44
N ASP A 66 -15.75 1.51 -14.66
CA ASP A 66 -14.79 1.03 -15.68
C ASP A 66 -13.35 1.13 -15.16
N ALA A 67 -13.00 2.27 -14.57
CA ALA A 67 -11.69 2.49 -13.97
C ALA A 67 -11.43 1.52 -12.81
N GLY A 68 -12.41 1.31 -11.92
CA GLY A 68 -12.30 0.40 -10.79
C GLY A 68 -12.07 -1.05 -11.21
N VAL A 69 -12.80 -1.51 -12.25
CA VAL A 69 -12.62 -2.85 -12.82
C VAL A 69 -11.22 -2.99 -13.44
N ALA A 70 -10.76 -2.00 -14.21
CA ALA A 70 -9.42 -2.03 -14.81
C ALA A 70 -8.31 -2.07 -13.73
N VAL A 71 -8.47 -1.29 -12.66
CA VAL A 71 -7.56 -1.30 -11.50
C VAL A 71 -7.55 -2.68 -10.84
N ALA A 72 -8.71 -3.31 -10.63
CA ALA A 72 -8.80 -4.63 -10.02
C ALA A 72 -8.04 -5.70 -10.83
N PHE A 73 -8.20 -5.71 -12.14
CA PHE A 73 -7.43 -6.60 -13.02
C PHE A 73 -5.93 -6.30 -13.01
N ALA A 74 -5.55 -5.02 -12.99
CA ALA A 74 -4.15 -4.63 -12.90
C ALA A 74 -3.52 -5.09 -11.57
N LEU A 75 -4.23 -4.94 -10.45
CA LEU A 75 -3.79 -5.39 -9.13
C LEU A 75 -3.60 -6.91 -9.05
N ALA A 76 -4.35 -7.70 -9.81
CA ALA A 76 -4.13 -9.14 -9.87
C ALA A 76 -2.72 -9.52 -10.37
N VAL A 77 -2.08 -8.61 -11.14
CA VAL A 77 -0.72 -8.77 -11.66
C VAL A 77 0.31 -8.03 -10.80
N THR A 78 0.02 -6.77 -10.46
CA THR A 78 0.99 -5.89 -9.80
C THR A 78 1.06 -6.07 -8.28
N LEU A 79 0.00 -6.65 -7.69
CA LEU A 79 -0.12 -6.92 -6.26
C LEU A 79 -0.60 -8.36 -6.00
N PRO A 80 0.14 -9.40 -6.43
CA PRO A 80 -0.35 -10.79 -6.43
C PRO A 80 -0.63 -11.35 -5.02
N ARG A 81 -0.12 -10.71 -3.98
CA ARG A 81 -0.40 -11.10 -2.58
C ARG A 81 -1.82 -10.75 -2.10
N ALA A 82 -2.53 -9.87 -2.81
CA ALA A 82 -3.86 -9.38 -2.43
C ALA A 82 -4.79 -9.25 -3.63
N GLY A 83 -4.29 -8.87 -4.81
CA GLY A 83 -5.07 -8.81 -6.05
C GLY A 83 -5.26 -10.20 -6.63
N ASN A 84 -6.48 -10.53 -7.05
CA ASN A 84 -6.80 -11.80 -7.71
C ASN A 84 -8.04 -11.65 -8.60
N ILE A 85 -8.26 -12.63 -9.49
CA ILE A 85 -9.42 -12.66 -10.40
C ILE A 85 -10.53 -13.54 -9.84
N GLY A 86 -10.18 -14.56 -9.05
CA GLY A 86 -11.11 -15.56 -8.54
C GLY A 86 -11.58 -15.35 -7.12
N GLY A 87 -11.18 -14.25 -6.48
CA GLY A 87 -11.61 -13.91 -5.12
C GLY A 87 -12.83 -13.01 -5.10
N GLY A 88 -13.23 -12.67 -3.90
CA GLY A 88 -14.36 -11.80 -3.65
C GLY A 88 -13.98 -10.43 -3.08
N GLY A 89 -14.98 -9.67 -2.72
CA GLY A 89 -14.79 -8.34 -2.14
C GLY A 89 -16.09 -7.58 -1.92
N PHE A 90 -15.93 -6.30 -1.66
CA PHE A 90 -17.03 -5.36 -1.51
C PHE A 90 -16.81 -4.17 -2.44
N MET A 91 -17.90 -3.64 -3.01
CA MET A 91 -17.87 -2.47 -3.83
C MET A 91 -19.00 -1.52 -3.40
N ILE A 92 -18.70 -0.24 -3.31
CA ILE A 92 -19.70 0.82 -3.15
C ILE A 92 -19.61 1.70 -4.40
N VAL A 93 -20.74 1.88 -5.06
CA VAL A 93 -20.89 2.74 -6.23
C VAL A 93 -21.90 3.83 -5.91
N HIS A 94 -21.49 5.08 -6.09
CA HIS A 94 -22.39 6.23 -6.03
C HIS A 94 -22.59 6.78 -7.44
N ASP A 95 -23.84 6.85 -7.87
CA ASP A 95 -24.24 7.48 -9.12
C ASP A 95 -24.69 8.92 -8.82
N ALA A 96 -23.91 9.88 -9.28
CA ALA A 96 -24.18 11.30 -9.04
C ALA A 96 -25.42 11.82 -9.82
N GLU A 97 -25.79 11.18 -10.94
CA GLU A 97 -26.95 11.60 -11.75
C GLU A 97 -28.27 11.23 -11.06
N SER A 98 -28.38 10.00 -10.58
CA SER A 98 -29.56 9.52 -9.85
C SER A 98 -29.52 9.81 -8.35
N GLY A 99 -28.33 10.13 -7.79
CA GLY A 99 -28.09 10.24 -6.36
C GLY A 99 -28.09 8.88 -5.62
N GLU A 100 -28.17 7.77 -6.33
CA GLU A 100 -28.26 6.44 -5.75
C GLU A 100 -26.89 5.92 -5.34
N THR A 101 -26.82 5.26 -4.19
CA THR A 101 -25.62 4.53 -3.73
C THR A 101 -25.93 3.06 -3.60
N LYS A 102 -25.16 2.22 -4.28
CA LYS A 102 -25.28 0.76 -4.26
C LYS A 102 -24.08 0.14 -3.57
N ALA A 103 -24.34 -0.80 -2.65
CA ALA A 103 -23.34 -1.67 -2.09
C ALA A 103 -23.49 -3.06 -2.71
N ILE A 104 -22.37 -3.60 -3.19
CA ILE A 104 -22.30 -4.93 -3.80
C ILE A 104 -21.41 -5.79 -2.91
N ASP A 105 -21.98 -6.87 -2.39
CA ASP A 105 -21.25 -7.90 -1.67
C ASP A 105 -21.03 -9.09 -2.62
N TYR A 106 -19.78 -9.35 -2.96
CA TYR A 106 -19.38 -10.48 -3.80
C TYR A 106 -18.28 -11.31 -3.14
N ARG A 107 -18.31 -11.38 -1.79
CA ARG A 107 -17.42 -12.27 -1.05
C ARG A 107 -17.69 -13.72 -1.40
N GLU A 108 -16.60 -14.47 -1.48
CA GLU A 108 -16.66 -15.93 -1.55
C GLU A 108 -17.29 -16.50 -0.26
N MET A 109 -18.10 -17.53 -0.42
CA MET A 109 -18.75 -18.27 0.67
C MET A 109 -18.08 -19.63 0.90
#